data_3808b8c9425f3aeeaff0b8437a09a169
#
_entry.id   3808b8c9425f3aeeaff0b8437a09a169
#
_cell.length_a   1.000
_cell.length_b   1.000
_cell.length_c   1.000
_cell.angle_alpha   90.00
_cell.angle_beta   90.00
_cell.angle_gamma   90.00
#
_symmetry.space_group_name_H-M   'P 1'
#
loop_
_entity.id
_entity.type
_entity.pdbx_description
1 polymer ?
#
loop_
_entity_poly.entity_id
_entity_poly.type
_entity_poly.pdbx_seq_one_letter_code
_entity_poly.pdbx_strand_id
1 'polypeptide(L)'
;RNAATVSDNLTNGGRKKLNISNFIGYVPADENENFSWSMEGYINDYGIAQMAKKLADQTNDATKKANYMSEYYYYLNRAKNYSLLFDDSGQDVTSKWLRGRKTDGSLNLGNSDNNTGFNPFWWGADYTETNAFNMAVSVPQDGIGLANLYGGRDQLADKLDTIFTTDGGYIGYGG
;
A
#
# COMPACT_ATOMS: atom_id res chain seq x y z
N ARG A 1 3.94 -15.81 -11.21
CA ARG A 1 4.79 -14.88 -11.97
C ARG A 1 4.01 -14.11 -13.03
N ASN A 2 3.22 -14.80 -13.85
CA ASN A 2 2.55 -14.12 -14.98
C ASN A 2 1.55 -13.03 -14.53
N ALA A 3 0.82 -13.24 -13.45
CA ALA A 3 -0.11 -12.25 -12.92
C ALA A 3 0.59 -10.99 -12.38
N ALA A 4 1.85 -11.11 -11.95
CA ALA A 4 2.67 -9.99 -11.47
C ALA A 4 3.35 -9.21 -12.61
N THR A 5 3.25 -9.68 -13.84
CA THR A 5 3.97 -9.14 -15.01
C THR A 5 3.06 -8.82 -16.20
N VAL A 6 1.75 -8.80 -15.99
CA VAL A 6 0.79 -8.51 -17.06
C VAL A 6 0.88 -7.03 -17.46
N SER A 7 0.94 -6.79 -18.75
CA SER A 7 1.03 -5.46 -19.38
C SER A 7 -0.16 -4.57 -19.04
N ASP A 8 0.10 -3.27 -18.92
CA ASP A 8 -0.90 -2.20 -18.70
C ASP A 8 -2.05 -2.14 -19.72
N ASN A 9 -1.99 -2.93 -20.77
CA ASN A 9 -3.01 -2.98 -21.83
C ASN A 9 -4.23 -3.85 -21.48
N LEU A 10 -4.24 -4.52 -20.33
CA LEU A 10 -5.41 -5.27 -19.87
C LEU A 10 -6.24 -4.41 -18.93
N THR A 11 -7.38 -3.95 -19.44
CA THR A 11 -8.33 -3.10 -18.70
C THR A 11 -8.96 -3.77 -17.48
N ASN A 12 -8.88 -5.10 -17.33
CA ASN A 12 -9.65 -5.85 -16.33
C ASN A 12 -8.85 -6.92 -15.57
N GLY A 13 -7.52 -6.85 -15.51
CA GLY A 13 -6.76 -7.85 -14.78
C GLY A 13 -5.30 -7.50 -14.55
N GLY A 14 -4.75 -8.04 -13.49
CA GLY A 14 -3.35 -7.83 -13.13
C GLY A 14 -3.07 -6.52 -12.41
N ARG A 15 -1.79 -6.22 -12.23
CA ARG A 15 -1.35 -4.99 -11.55
C ARG A 15 -1.34 -3.81 -12.49
N LYS A 16 -1.67 -2.64 -11.96
CA LYS A 16 -1.68 -1.38 -12.71
C LYS A 16 -0.26 -0.81 -12.86
N LYS A 17 -0.03 -0.12 -14.00
CA LYS A 17 1.15 0.70 -14.28
C LYS A 17 2.49 -0.02 -14.03
N LEU A 18 2.61 -1.30 -14.42
CA LEU A 18 3.82 -2.10 -14.17
C LEU A 18 5.08 -1.54 -14.81
N ASN A 19 4.95 -0.82 -15.93
CA ASN A 19 6.03 -0.13 -16.61
C ASN A 19 6.70 0.94 -15.74
N ILE A 20 6.01 1.47 -14.73
CA ILE A 20 6.52 2.47 -13.78
C ILE A 20 6.58 1.89 -12.37
N SER A 21 5.51 1.26 -11.90
CA SER A 21 5.39 0.80 -10.50
C SER A 21 6.46 -0.22 -10.09
N ASN A 22 6.99 -0.99 -11.04
CA ASN A 22 8.12 -1.90 -10.78
C ASN A 22 9.42 -1.17 -10.37
N PHE A 23 9.58 0.08 -10.79
CA PHE A 23 10.78 0.88 -10.54
C PHE A 23 10.62 1.82 -9.35
N ILE A 24 9.45 2.48 -9.23
CA ILE A 24 9.21 3.43 -8.13
C ILE A 24 8.61 2.77 -6.88
N GLY A 25 8.11 1.53 -7.01
CA GLY A 25 7.62 0.72 -5.89
C GLY A 25 6.13 0.87 -5.57
N TYR A 26 5.39 1.73 -6.29
CA TYR A 26 3.95 1.96 -6.10
C TYR A 26 3.27 2.33 -7.42
N VAL A 27 1.95 2.23 -7.48
CA VAL A 27 1.13 2.74 -8.58
C VAL A 27 1.02 4.26 -8.41
N PRO A 28 1.44 5.08 -9.40
CA PRO A 28 1.45 6.53 -9.24
C PRO A 28 0.05 7.13 -9.34
N ALA A 29 -0.12 8.34 -8.80
CA ALA A 29 -1.39 9.03 -8.62
C ALA A 29 -2.04 9.55 -9.92
N ASP A 30 -1.46 9.30 -11.09
CA ASP A 30 -2.11 9.48 -12.39
C ASP A 30 -3.06 8.31 -12.75
N GLU A 31 -3.03 7.23 -11.97
CA GLU A 31 -3.99 6.14 -12.02
C GLU A 31 -5.05 6.32 -10.92
N ASN A 32 -6.31 6.12 -11.27
CA ASN A 32 -7.38 6.13 -10.27
C ASN A 32 -7.21 4.96 -9.28
N GLU A 33 -7.58 5.18 -8.01
CA GLU A 33 -7.45 4.19 -6.94
C GLU A 33 -6.01 3.69 -6.73
N ASN A 34 -5.03 4.48 -7.12
CA ASN A 34 -3.60 4.14 -7.16
C ASN A 34 -3.06 3.60 -5.83
N PHE A 35 -3.49 4.21 -4.72
CA PHE A 35 -3.10 3.77 -3.38
C PHE A 35 -3.62 2.37 -3.10
N SER A 36 -4.91 2.11 -3.31
CA SER A 36 -5.52 0.79 -3.08
C SER A 36 -4.90 -0.29 -3.96
N TRP A 37 -4.65 -0.01 -5.25
CA TRP A 37 -3.93 -0.94 -6.14
C TRP A 37 -2.53 -1.28 -5.63
N SER A 38 -1.84 -0.30 -5.06
CA SER A 38 -0.52 -0.53 -4.46
C SER A 38 -0.61 -1.43 -3.23
N MET A 39 -1.52 -1.13 -2.31
CA MET A 39 -1.67 -1.88 -1.05
C MET A 39 -2.07 -3.34 -1.30
N GLU A 40 -3.03 -3.59 -2.18
CA GLU A 40 -3.39 -4.95 -2.62
C GLU A 40 -2.19 -5.68 -3.23
N GLY A 41 -1.41 -4.97 -4.04
CA GLY A 41 -0.17 -5.48 -4.61
C GLY A 41 0.82 -5.96 -3.54
N TYR A 42 1.00 -5.22 -2.45
CA TYR A 42 1.94 -5.58 -1.38
C TYR A 42 1.47 -6.78 -0.55
N ILE A 43 0.16 -6.89 -0.27
CA ILE A 43 -0.42 -8.06 0.39
C ILE A 43 -0.21 -9.31 -0.47
N ASN A 44 -0.47 -9.21 -1.77
CA ASN A 44 -0.24 -10.30 -2.72
C ASN A 44 1.24 -10.69 -2.80
N ASP A 45 2.16 -9.72 -2.82
CA ASP A 45 3.61 -9.98 -2.80
C ASP A 45 4.03 -10.72 -1.53
N TYR A 46 3.47 -10.35 -0.37
CA TYR A 46 3.72 -11.09 0.87
C TYR A 46 3.24 -12.53 0.77
N GLY A 47 2.04 -12.77 0.23
CA GLY A 47 1.51 -14.12 0.01
C GLY A 47 2.42 -14.95 -0.91
N ILE A 48 2.91 -14.36 -2.01
CA ILE A 48 3.87 -15.01 -2.93
C ILE A 48 5.18 -15.32 -2.20
N ALA A 49 5.70 -14.39 -1.40
CA ALA A 49 6.91 -14.61 -0.60
C ALA A 49 6.73 -15.82 0.35
N GLN A 50 5.63 -15.88 1.10
CA GLN A 50 5.39 -17.01 2.01
C GLN A 50 5.25 -18.34 1.27
N MET A 51 4.61 -18.37 0.10
CA MET A 51 4.54 -19.55 -0.75
C MET A 51 5.92 -19.99 -1.23
N ALA A 52 6.73 -19.06 -1.72
CA ALA A 52 8.10 -19.35 -2.17
C ALA A 52 8.95 -19.91 -1.02
N LYS A 53 8.86 -19.34 0.17
CA LYS A 53 9.54 -19.86 1.38
C LYS A 53 9.12 -21.28 1.67
N LYS A 54 7.81 -21.57 1.64
CA LYS A 54 7.29 -22.92 1.90
C LYS A 54 7.80 -23.93 0.88
N LEU A 55 7.84 -23.56 -0.42
CA LEU A 55 8.37 -24.41 -1.48
C LEU A 55 9.89 -24.65 -1.31
N ALA A 56 10.64 -23.63 -0.89
CA ALA A 56 12.06 -23.77 -0.58
C ALA A 56 12.32 -24.75 0.57
N ASP A 57 11.47 -24.74 1.59
CA ASP A 57 11.60 -25.63 2.76
C ASP A 57 11.23 -27.08 2.44
N GLN A 58 10.38 -27.30 1.41
CA GLN A 58 9.89 -28.63 1.03
C GLN A 58 10.71 -29.32 -0.06
N THR A 59 11.57 -28.60 -0.78
CA THR A 59 12.36 -29.20 -1.86
C THR A 59 13.73 -29.69 -1.41
N ASN A 60 14.12 -30.89 -1.88
CA ASN A 60 15.48 -31.41 -1.71
C ASN A 60 16.41 -31.00 -2.87
N ASP A 61 15.88 -30.37 -3.93
CA ASP A 61 16.67 -29.87 -5.05
C ASP A 61 17.30 -28.53 -4.68
N ALA A 62 18.63 -28.49 -4.60
CA ALA A 62 19.38 -27.30 -4.19
C ALA A 62 19.16 -26.09 -5.13
N THR A 63 19.02 -26.34 -6.45
CA THR A 63 18.79 -25.29 -7.44
C THR A 63 17.40 -24.68 -7.29
N LYS A 64 16.38 -25.52 -7.15
CA LYS A 64 15.00 -25.05 -6.91
C LYS A 64 14.92 -24.29 -5.58
N LYS A 65 15.58 -24.79 -4.52
CA LYS A 65 15.62 -24.13 -3.23
C LYS A 65 16.21 -22.73 -3.33
N ALA A 66 17.35 -22.58 -4.01
CA ALA A 66 17.99 -21.28 -4.22
C ALA A 66 17.08 -20.33 -5.01
N ASN A 67 16.41 -20.80 -6.05
CA ASN A 67 15.46 -19.99 -6.83
C ASN A 67 14.27 -19.54 -5.98
N TYR A 68 13.64 -20.45 -5.22
CA TYR A 68 12.52 -20.10 -4.34
C TYR A 68 12.95 -19.12 -3.24
N MET A 69 14.15 -19.27 -2.67
CA MET A 69 14.65 -18.30 -1.69
C MET A 69 14.91 -16.92 -2.30
N SER A 70 15.40 -16.86 -3.53
CA SER A 70 15.54 -15.60 -4.26
C SER A 70 14.18 -14.91 -4.48
N GLU A 71 13.16 -15.67 -4.87
CA GLU A 71 11.79 -15.16 -5.00
C GLU A 71 11.21 -14.71 -3.67
N TYR A 72 11.44 -15.48 -2.58
CA TYR A 72 11.03 -15.10 -1.24
C TYR A 72 11.53 -13.71 -0.86
N TYR A 73 12.83 -13.47 -0.96
CA TYR A 73 13.41 -12.17 -0.60
C TYR A 73 12.94 -11.04 -1.52
N TYR A 74 12.83 -11.30 -2.81
CA TYR A 74 12.36 -10.32 -3.77
C TYR A 74 10.93 -9.84 -3.44
N TYR A 75 10.00 -10.76 -3.27
CA TYR A 75 8.60 -10.41 -2.98
C TYR A 75 8.42 -9.91 -1.55
N LEU A 76 9.19 -10.39 -0.58
CA LEU A 76 9.16 -9.87 0.79
C LEU A 76 9.60 -8.39 0.84
N ASN A 77 10.63 -8.03 0.08
CA ASN A 77 11.07 -6.65 0.00
C ASN A 77 10.01 -5.77 -0.68
N ARG A 78 9.39 -6.24 -1.74
CA ARG A 78 8.29 -5.51 -2.40
C ARG A 78 7.08 -5.32 -1.49
N ALA A 79 6.75 -6.32 -0.70
CA ALA A 79 5.64 -6.24 0.26
C ALA A 79 5.82 -5.11 1.30
N LYS A 80 7.04 -4.64 1.51
CA LYS A 80 7.37 -3.53 2.42
C LYS A 80 7.28 -2.15 1.77
N ASN A 81 7.03 -2.07 0.47
CA ASN A 81 6.97 -0.79 -0.24
C ASN A 81 5.78 0.08 0.18
N TYR A 82 4.83 -0.42 0.98
CA TYR A 82 3.81 0.41 1.60
C TYR A 82 4.42 1.60 2.38
N SER A 83 5.63 1.44 2.91
CA SER A 83 6.35 2.51 3.61
C SER A 83 6.65 3.72 2.73
N LEU A 84 6.76 3.53 1.41
CA LEU A 84 6.93 4.61 0.44
C LEU A 84 5.68 5.50 0.32
N LEU A 85 4.52 4.98 0.72
CA LEU A 85 3.24 5.70 0.68
C LEU A 85 2.87 6.34 2.02
N PHE A 86 3.75 6.25 3.01
CA PHE A 86 3.54 6.88 4.31
C PHE A 86 3.88 8.36 4.24
N ASP A 87 2.96 9.20 4.69
CA ASP A 87 3.14 10.64 4.85
C ASP A 87 3.38 10.95 6.32
N ASP A 88 4.60 11.30 6.65
CA ASP A 88 5.06 11.67 7.99
C ASP A 88 5.22 13.19 8.18
N SER A 89 4.74 14.00 7.23
CA SER A 89 4.83 15.45 7.30
C SER A 89 3.96 16.06 8.39
N GLY A 90 3.00 15.30 8.91
CA GLY A 90 2.18 15.69 10.04
C GLY A 90 2.98 15.80 11.35
N GLN A 91 2.67 16.81 12.18
CA GLN A 91 3.39 17.07 13.43
C GLN A 91 3.11 16.04 14.52
N ASP A 92 1.94 15.45 14.50
CA ASP A 92 1.51 14.42 15.44
C ASP A 92 0.98 13.18 14.71
N VAL A 93 0.75 12.09 15.44
CA VAL A 93 0.33 10.82 14.89
C VAL A 93 -1.04 10.91 14.20
N THR A 94 -1.91 11.82 14.63
CA THR A 94 -3.27 11.97 14.09
C THR A 94 -3.24 12.51 12.66
N SER A 95 -2.23 13.30 12.33
CA SER A 95 -2.03 13.93 11.02
C SER A 95 -1.14 13.13 10.07
N LYS A 96 -0.64 11.95 10.47
CA LYS A 96 0.12 11.03 9.62
C LYS A 96 -0.80 10.06 8.90
N TRP A 97 -0.55 9.83 7.60
CA TRP A 97 -1.44 9.02 6.75
C TRP A 97 -0.67 8.14 5.77
N LEU A 98 -1.29 7.03 5.40
CA LEU A 98 -0.93 6.27 4.20
C LEU A 98 -1.74 6.85 3.03
N ARG A 99 -1.06 7.33 1.96
CA ARG A 99 -1.69 8.06 0.86
C ARG A 99 -0.94 7.95 -0.48
N GLY A 100 -1.61 8.29 -1.58
CA GLY A 100 -1.05 8.23 -2.92
C GLY A 100 0.13 9.19 -3.14
N ARG A 101 1.05 8.79 -4.04
CA ARG A 101 2.17 9.62 -4.52
C ARG A 101 2.18 9.70 -6.03
N LYS A 102 2.68 10.81 -6.53
CA LYS A 102 2.93 11.03 -7.96
C LYS A 102 4.19 10.30 -8.42
N THR A 103 4.39 10.22 -9.73
CA THR A 103 5.58 9.57 -10.32
C THR A 103 6.90 10.18 -9.87
N ASP A 104 6.92 11.48 -9.55
CA ASP A 104 8.11 12.19 -9.04
C ASP A 104 8.36 12.00 -7.54
N GLY A 105 7.53 11.22 -6.86
CA GLY A 105 7.62 10.94 -5.43
C GLY A 105 6.90 11.97 -4.55
N SER A 106 6.39 13.06 -5.07
CA SER A 106 5.60 14.01 -4.30
C SER A 106 4.26 13.41 -3.89
N LEU A 107 3.72 13.87 -2.74
CA LEU A 107 2.41 13.44 -2.26
C LEU A 107 1.30 13.90 -3.20
N ASN A 108 0.30 13.04 -3.41
CA ASN A 108 -0.90 13.46 -4.11
C ASN A 108 -1.74 14.34 -3.20
N LEU A 109 -1.86 15.61 -3.54
CA LEU A 109 -2.64 16.60 -2.80
C LEU A 109 -4.10 16.67 -3.25
N GLY A 110 -4.44 16.03 -4.38
CA GLY A 110 -5.70 16.21 -5.07
C GLY A 110 -6.70 15.06 -4.83
N ASN A 111 -6.88 14.60 -3.61
CA ASN A 111 -7.88 13.57 -3.34
C ASN A 111 -9.30 14.11 -3.08
N SER A 112 -9.56 15.37 -3.35
CA SER A 112 -10.89 15.99 -3.20
C SER A 112 -11.34 16.67 -4.49
N ASP A 113 -12.65 16.81 -4.72
CA ASP A 113 -13.23 17.42 -5.91
C ASP A 113 -12.69 18.82 -6.22
N ASN A 114 -12.35 19.57 -5.18
CA ASN A 114 -11.88 20.94 -5.32
C ASN A 114 -10.35 21.05 -5.46
N ASN A 115 -9.63 19.93 -5.46
CA ASN A 115 -8.15 19.88 -5.52
C ASN A 115 -7.47 20.83 -4.50
N THR A 116 -8.13 21.09 -3.36
CA THR A 116 -7.72 22.06 -2.35
C THR A 116 -6.79 21.48 -1.30
N GLY A 117 -6.36 20.24 -1.49
CA GLY A 117 -5.48 19.55 -0.57
C GLY A 117 -5.97 18.17 -0.18
N PHE A 118 -5.21 17.50 0.65
CA PHE A 118 -5.57 16.18 1.16
C PHE A 118 -6.68 16.27 2.21
N ASN A 119 -7.74 15.51 2.01
CA ASN A 119 -8.82 15.34 2.99
C ASN A 119 -8.96 13.86 3.37
N PRO A 120 -8.67 13.47 4.62
CA PRO A 120 -8.72 12.06 5.04
C PRO A 120 -10.13 11.45 5.05
N PHE A 121 -11.18 12.26 5.03
CA PHE A 121 -12.57 11.81 4.94
C PHE A 121 -13.04 11.56 3.50
N TRP A 122 -12.25 11.98 2.51
CA TRP A 122 -12.65 11.87 1.10
C TRP A 122 -12.74 10.40 0.68
N TRP A 123 -13.93 10.03 0.19
CA TRP A 123 -14.21 8.68 -0.31
C TRP A 123 -13.81 8.56 -1.77
N GLY A 124 -12.96 7.60 -2.10
CA GLY A 124 -12.52 7.38 -3.48
C GLY A 124 -11.22 8.11 -3.84
N ALA A 125 -11.05 8.50 -5.10
CA ALA A 125 -9.85 9.05 -5.71
C ALA A 125 -8.64 8.09 -5.60
N ASP A 126 -7.75 8.27 -4.62
CA ASP A 126 -6.63 7.36 -4.37
C ASP A 126 -7.08 6.01 -3.79
N TYR A 127 -8.30 5.93 -3.23
CA TYR A 127 -8.82 4.80 -2.47
C TYR A 127 -10.01 4.15 -3.19
N THR A 128 -10.07 2.82 -3.16
CA THR A 128 -11.19 2.06 -3.72
C THR A 128 -12.27 1.90 -2.64
N GLU A 129 -13.43 2.55 -2.83
CA GLU A 129 -14.61 2.46 -1.96
C GLU A 129 -14.29 2.64 -0.47
N THR A 130 -13.35 3.53 -0.16
CA THR A 130 -12.87 3.79 1.19
C THR A 130 -12.19 5.16 1.28
N ASN A 131 -11.61 5.48 2.43
CA ASN A 131 -10.88 6.72 2.69
C ASN A 131 -9.60 6.48 3.50
N ALA A 132 -8.86 7.56 3.80
CA ALA A 132 -7.60 7.46 4.49
C ALA A 132 -7.72 6.93 5.93
N PHE A 133 -8.84 7.16 6.64
CA PHE A 133 -9.06 6.61 7.97
C PHE A 133 -9.07 5.09 7.96
N ASN A 134 -9.87 4.49 7.07
CA ASN A 134 -9.96 3.04 6.96
C ASN A 134 -8.65 2.41 6.49
N MET A 135 -7.91 3.11 5.64
CA MET A 135 -6.65 2.60 5.09
C MET A 135 -5.42 2.87 5.97
N ALA A 136 -5.56 3.70 7.00
CA ALA A 136 -4.42 4.09 7.86
C ALA A 136 -3.70 2.91 8.52
N VAL A 137 -4.38 1.78 8.72
CA VAL A 137 -3.85 0.57 9.37
C VAL A 137 -3.92 -0.68 8.49
N SER A 138 -4.19 -0.53 7.20
CA SER A 138 -4.38 -1.64 6.26
C SER A 138 -3.05 -2.27 5.79
N VAL A 139 -2.20 -2.65 6.74
CA VAL A 139 -0.91 -3.34 6.52
C VAL A 139 -0.87 -4.65 7.32
N PRO A 140 -1.73 -5.63 7.00
CA PRO A 140 -1.83 -6.86 7.78
C PRO A 140 -0.56 -7.72 7.74
N GLN A 141 0.27 -7.54 6.71
CA GLN A 141 1.49 -8.31 6.50
C GLN A 141 2.69 -7.82 7.33
N ASP A 142 2.66 -6.60 7.89
CA ASP A 142 3.79 -6.01 8.63
C ASP A 142 3.34 -5.03 9.72
N GLY A 143 2.65 -5.52 10.73
CA GLY A 143 2.15 -4.69 11.84
C GLY A 143 3.26 -4.01 12.65
N ILE A 144 4.46 -4.65 12.74
CA ILE A 144 5.61 -4.06 13.42
C ILE A 144 6.18 -2.90 12.59
N GLY A 145 6.34 -3.09 11.28
CA GLY A 145 6.79 -2.04 10.38
C GLY A 145 5.83 -0.86 10.37
N LEU A 146 4.52 -1.11 10.34
CA LEU A 146 3.52 -0.05 10.45
C LEU A 146 3.62 0.71 11.76
N ALA A 147 3.76 0.01 12.90
CA ALA A 147 3.95 0.67 14.19
C ALA A 147 5.19 1.57 14.19
N ASN A 148 6.30 1.10 13.63
CA ASN A 148 7.52 1.90 13.53
C ASN A 148 7.34 3.16 12.67
N LEU A 149 6.56 3.12 11.60
CA LEU A 149 6.25 4.30 10.79
C LEU A 149 5.47 5.36 11.60
N TYR A 150 4.54 4.93 12.43
CA TYR A 150 3.82 5.85 13.32
C TYR A 150 4.66 6.37 14.50
N GLY A 151 5.81 5.75 14.79
CA GLY A 151 6.70 6.14 15.89
C GLY A 151 6.77 5.14 17.04
N GLY A 152 6.11 3.99 16.91
CA GLY A 152 6.08 2.92 17.90
C GLY A 152 4.67 2.38 18.15
N ARG A 153 4.57 1.41 19.03
CA ARG A 153 3.29 0.75 19.35
C ARG A 153 2.29 1.70 20.02
N ASP A 154 2.77 2.55 20.91
CA ASP A 154 1.90 3.49 21.62
C ASP A 154 1.33 4.52 20.65
N GLN A 155 2.14 5.05 19.73
CA GLN A 155 1.69 5.98 18.69
C GLN A 155 0.73 5.31 17.69
N LEU A 156 0.93 4.04 17.39
CA LEU A 156 -0.06 3.30 16.58
C LEU A 156 -1.38 3.10 17.35
N ALA A 157 -1.33 2.88 18.66
CA ALA A 157 -2.52 2.82 19.50
C ALA A 157 -3.25 4.17 19.52
N ASP A 158 -2.53 5.29 19.68
CA ASP A 158 -3.10 6.63 19.60
C ASP A 158 -3.76 6.90 18.23
N LYS A 159 -3.15 6.39 17.14
CA LYS A 159 -3.75 6.47 15.80
C LYS A 159 -5.05 5.67 15.71
N LEU A 160 -5.07 4.46 16.27
CA LEU A 160 -6.28 3.63 16.33
C LEU A 160 -7.37 4.31 17.16
N ASP A 161 -7.04 4.88 18.32
CA ASP A 161 -7.99 5.64 19.12
C ASP A 161 -8.57 6.82 18.33
N THR A 162 -7.74 7.54 17.58
CA THR A 162 -8.20 8.60 16.68
C THR A 162 -9.21 8.08 15.65
N ILE A 163 -8.92 6.92 15.03
CA ILE A 163 -9.81 6.30 14.03
C ILE A 163 -11.16 5.93 14.65
N PHE A 164 -11.15 5.33 15.84
CA PHE A 164 -12.37 4.82 16.48
C PHE A 164 -13.18 5.89 17.24
N THR A 165 -12.58 7.02 17.57
CA THR A 165 -13.26 8.13 18.30
C THR A 165 -13.63 9.31 17.40
N THR A 166 -13.13 9.37 16.18
CA THR A 166 -13.54 10.39 15.20
C THR A 166 -14.96 10.11 14.76
N ASP A 167 -15.82 11.14 14.83
CA ASP A 167 -17.21 11.03 14.36
C ASP A 167 -17.21 10.55 12.90
N GLY A 168 -17.94 9.47 12.65
CA GLY A 168 -18.01 8.80 11.36
C GLY A 168 -18.62 9.71 10.30
N GLY A 169 -18.06 9.62 9.13
CA GLY A 169 -18.54 10.29 7.94
C GLY A 169 -17.54 10.10 6.81
N TYR A 170 -18.05 10.14 5.61
CA TYR A 170 -17.23 10.26 4.44
C TYR A 170 -17.75 11.38 3.57
N ILE A 171 -16.84 12.03 2.85
CA ILE A 171 -17.15 13.12 1.95
C ILE A 171 -16.73 12.65 0.54
N GLY A 172 -17.51 12.96 -0.48
CA GLY A 172 -17.19 12.65 -1.85
C GLY A 172 -18.23 11.73 -2.47
N TYR A 173 -17.80 10.73 -3.22
CA TYR A 173 -18.65 9.92 -4.09
C TYR A 173 -19.87 9.32 -3.37
N GLY A 174 -21.04 9.93 -3.57
CA GLY A 174 -22.32 9.47 -3.03
C GLY A 174 -22.52 9.70 -1.54
N GLY A 175 -21.68 10.51 -0.90
CA GLY A 175 -21.79 10.89 0.51
C GLY A 175 -22.68 12.08 0.76
#